data_7526e21956ca127684bf6261341c8e5f
#
_entry.id   7526e21956ca127684bf6261341c8e5f
#
_cell.length_a   1.000
_cell.length_b   1.000
_cell.length_c   1.000
_cell.angle_alpha   90.00
_cell.angle_beta   90.00
_cell.angle_gamma   90.00
#
_symmetry.space_group_name_H-M   'P 1'
#
loop_
_entity.id
_entity.type
_entity.pdbx_description
1 polymer ?
#
loop_
_entity_poly.entity_id
_entity_poly.type
_entity_poly.pdbx_seq_one_letter_code
_entity_poly.pdbx_strand_id
1 'polypeptide(L)'
;MTVMDDWVTAACAELDLDPAQVPVPAVLDLAKDVAHQVLRPGAPVTAYLLGLAVGRGADPAGAAARLSALAADWPVGLGAERPGGTPA
;
A
#
# COMPACT_ATOMS: atom_id res chain seq x y z
N MET A 1 6.97 8.15 21.04
CA MET A 1 7.56 7.29 20.00
C MET A 1 6.97 5.91 20.09
N THR A 2 6.64 5.32 19.00
CA THR A 2 6.04 4.00 18.98
C THR A 2 7.04 2.98 18.42
N VAL A 3 6.71 1.71 18.60
CA VAL A 3 7.53 0.64 17.99
C VAL A 3 7.59 0.81 16.48
N MET A 4 6.46 1.21 15.88
CA MET A 4 6.43 1.46 14.44
C MET A 4 7.39 2.60 14.05
N ASP A 5 7.38 3.69 14.81
CA ASP A 5 8.27 4.82 14.54
C ASP A 5 9.74 4.40 14.63
N ASP A 6 10.07 3.62 15.65
CA ASP A 6 11.42 3.15 15.84
C ASP A 6 11.86 2.22 14.71
N TRP A 7 10.97 1.34 14.29
CA TRP A 7 11.26 0.44 13.19
C TRP A 7 11.46 1.21 11.88
N VAL A 8 10.57 2.16 11.58
CA VAL A 8 10.66 2.94 10.35
C VAL A 8 11.98 3.71 10.32
N THR A 9 12.37 4.31 11.46
CA THR A 9 13.63 5.03 11.54
C THR A 9 14.82 4.11 11.25
N ALA A 10 14.83 2.92 11.86
CA ALA A 10 15.92 1.97 11.65
C ALA A 10 15.97 1.46 10.21
N ALA A 11 14.80 1.14 9.65
CA ALA A 11 14.73 0.64 8.28
C ALA A 11 15.16 1.73 7.28
N CYS A 12 14.76 2.97 7.52
CA CYS A 12 15.17 4.08 6.66
C CYS A 12 16.68 4.29 6.72
N ALA A 13 17.27 4.17 7.90
CA ALA A 13 18.72 4.29 8.04
C ALA A 13 19.43 3.19 7.24
N GLU A 14 18.89 1.99 7.29
CA GLU A 14 19.45 0.87 6.55
C GLU A 14 19.44 1.12 5.04
N LEU A 15 18.42 1.81 4.55
CA LEU A 15 18.21 2.03 3.12
C LEU A 15 18.60 3.42 2.65
N ASP A 16 19.19 4.22 3.52
CA ASP A 16 19.56 5.62 3.20
C ASP A 16 18.33 6.45 2.77
N LEU A 17 17.22 6.25 3.48
CA LEU A 17 15.99 7.00 3.21
C LEU A 17 15.72 7.96 4.37
N ASP A 18 15.02 9.05 4.06
CA ASP A 18 14.61 10.03 5.06
C ASP A 18 13.28 9.61 5.65
N PRO A 19 13.21 9.31 6.97
CA PRO A 19 11.94 8.91 7.57
C PRO A 19 10.82 9.94 7.41
N ALA A 20 11.18 11.21 7.27
CA ALA A 20 10.17 12.26 7.07
C ALA A 20 9.41 12.10 5.77
N GLN A 21 9.97 11.35 4.82
CA GLN A 21 9.34 11.13 3.52
C GLN A 21 8.44 9.90 3.50
N VAL A 22 8.34 9.17 4.61
CA VAL A 22 7.55 7.94 4.66
C VAL A 22 6.16 8.26 5.22
N PRO A 23 5.12 8.21 4.36
CA PRO A 23 3.75 8.55 4.80
C PRO A 23 3.10 7.35 5.50
N VAL A 24 3.56 7.05 6.71
CA VAL A 24 3.14 5.84 7.43
C VAL A 24 1.61 5.73 7.55
N PRO A 25 0.89 6.78 7.99
CA PRO A 25 -0.57 6.64 8.11
C PRO A 25 -1.24 6.33 6.79
N ALA A 26 -0.81 6.96 5.70
CA ALA A 26 -1.40 6.71 4.38
C ALA A 26 -1.13 5.29 3.92
N VAL A 27 0.08 4.78 4.16
CA VAL A 27 0.44 3.42 3.78
C VAL A 27 -0.38 2.41 4.58
N LEU A 28 -0.54 2.64 5.88
CA LEU A 28 -1.32 1.72 6.72
C LEU A 28 -2.80 1.73 6.35
N ASP A 29 -3.35 2.91 6.05
CA ASP A 29 -4.74 3.01 5.63
C ASP A 29 -4.96 2.28 4.30
N LEU A 30 -4.07 2.48 3.36
CA LEU A 30 -4.16 1.79 2.07
C LEU A 30 -4.05 0.27 2.25
N ALA A 31 -3.10 -0.19 3.06
CA ALA A 31 -2.91 -1.61 3.32
C ALA A 31 -4.18 -2.22 3.91
N LYS A 32 -4.81 -1.51 4.83
CA LYS A 32 -6.05 -1.97 5.43
C LYS A 32 -7.16 -2.08 4.39
N ASP A 33 -7.31 -1.06 3.55
CA ASP A 33 -8.33 -1.05 2.50
C ASP A 33 -8.14 -2.24 1.56
N VAL A 34 -6.91 -2.47 1.12
CA VAL A 34 -6.62 -3.58 0.20
C VAL A 34 -6.85 -4.92 0.87
N ALA A 35 -6.41 -5.07 2.12
CA ALA A 35 -6.59 -6.32 2.84
C ALA A 35 -8.06 -6.69 3.01
N HIS A 36 -8.92 -5.68 3.22
CA HIS A 36 -10.34 -5.90 3.46
C HIS A 36 -11.17 -5.95 2.19
N GLN A 37 -10.78 -5.16 1.17
CA GLN A 37 -11.57 -5.04 -0.05
C GLN A 37 -11.10 -5.93 -1.18
N VAL A 38 -9.85 -6.34 -1.17
CA VAL A 38 -9.28 -7.16 -2.25
C VAL A 38 -8.86 -8.52 -1.71
N LEU A 39 -7.72 -8.57 -1.04
CA LEU A 39 -7.29 -9.78 -0.33
C LEU A 39 -6.11 -9.42 0.57
N ARG A 40 -5.94 -10.19 1.65
CA ARG A 40 -4.91 -9.89 2.64
C ARG A 40 -3.51 -9.79 2.07
N PRO A 41 -3.03 -10.79 1.33
CA PRO A 41 -1.67 -10.71 0.80
C PRO A 41 -1.46 -9.57 -0.18
N GLY A 42 -2.54 -8.98 -0.68
CA GLY A 42 -2.47 -7.83 -1.55
C GLY A 42 -1.96 -6.58 -0.85
N ALA A 43 -2.13 -6.50 0.48
CA ALA A 43 -1.72 -5.32 1.22
C ALA A 43 -0.23 -5.03 1.09
N PRO A 44 0.69 -5.97 1.41
CA PRO A 44 2.11 -5.67 1.26
C PRO A 44 2.51 -5.46 -0.20
N VAL A 45 1.89 -6.18 -1.13
CA VAL A 45 2.20 -6.00 -2.56
C VAL A 45 1.80 -4.60 -3.01
N THR A 46 0.63 -4.15 -2.59
CA THR A 46 0.16 -2.81 -2.97
C THR A 46 1.03 -1.72 -2.34
N ALA A 47 1.48 -1.92 -1.10
CA ALA A 47 2.39 -0.97 -0.47
C ALA A 47 3.68 -0.85 -1.28
N TYR A 48 4.20 -1.95 -1.79
CA TYR A 48 5.38 -1.93 -2.64
C TYR A 48 5.11 -1.16 -3.94
N LEU A 49 3.94 -1.38 -4.54
CA LEU A 49 3.55 -0.68 -5.77
C LEU A 49 3.46 0.82 -5.52
N LEU A 50 2.88 1.22 -4.39
CA LEU A 50 2.84 2.62 -4.03
C LEU A 50 4.25 3.18 -3.94
N GLY A 51 5.15 2.48 -3.27
CA GLY A 51 6.54 2.90 -3.14
C GLY A 51 7.22 3.05 -4.49
N LEU A 52 6.97 2.12 -5.41
CA LEU A 52 7.53 2.23 -6.76
C LEU A 52 7.02 3.47 -7.48
N ALA A 53 5.71 3.73 -7.38
CA ALA A 53 5.13 4.89 -8.04
C ALA A 53 5.72 6.18 -7.49
N VAL A 54 5.82 6.29 -6.17
CA VAL A 54 6.39 7.47 -5.53
C VAL A 54 7.86 7.64 -5.91
N GLY A 55 8.60 6.54 -5.95
CA GLY A 55 10.01 6.56 -6.36
C GLY A 55 10.18 7.03 -7.80
N ARG A 56 9.14 6.91 -8.62
CA ARG A 56 9.16 7.39 -10.00
C ARG A 56 8.53 8.76 -10.16
N GLY A 57 8.24 9.44 -9.06
CA GLY A 57 7.77 10.81 -9.10
C GLY A 57 6.31 11.02 -8.82
N ALA A 58 5.54 9.97 -8.52
CA ALA A 58 4.14 10.15 -8.18
C ALA A 58 3.99 10.84 -6.83
N ASP A 59 2.94 11.63 -6.70
CA ASP A 59 2.61 12.24 -5.42
C ASP A 59 2.12 11.16 -4.46
N PRO A 60 2.72 11.02 -3.26
CA PRO A 60 2.35 9.95 -2.34
C PRO A 60 0.86 9.92 -1.97
N ALA A 61 0.31 11.08 -1.59
CA ALA A 61 -1.09 11.14 -1.18
C ALA A 61 -2.01 10.85 -2.36
N GLY A 62 -1.68 11.40 -3.53
CA GLY A 62 -2.48 11.18 -4.73
C GLY A 62 -2.47 9.73 -5.18
N ALA A 63 -1.29 9.10 -5.19
CA ALA A 63 -1.18 7.71 -5.59
C ALA A 63 -1.90 6.80 -4.60
N ALA A 64 -1.76 7.05 -3.30
CA ALA A 64 -2.45 6.25 -2.29
C ALA A 64 -3.97 6.38 -2.44
N ALA A 65 -4.46 7.61 -2.69
CA ALA A 65 -5.90 7.84 -2.86
C ALA A 65 -6.44 7.08 -4.07
N ARG A 66 -5.68 7.05 -5.16
CA ARG A 66 -6.10 6.33 -6.36
C ARG A 66 -6.19 4.83 -6.11
N LEU A 67 -5.23 4.28 -5.39
CA LEU A 67 -5.24 2.86 -5.08
C LEU A 67 -6.35 2.51 -4.10
N SER A 68 -6.62 3.37 -3.11
CA SER A 68 -7.73 3.15 -2.19
C SER A 68 -9.07 3.19 -2.91
N ALA A 69 -9.23 4.11 -3.87
CA ALA A 69 -10.45 4.20 -4.66
C ALA A 69 -10.64 2.94 -5.51
N LEU A 70 -9.55 2.46 -6.10
CA LEU A 70 -9.59 1.22 -6.87
C LEU A 70 -9.99 0.03 -5.99
N ALA A 71 -9.44 -0.05 -4.80
CA ALA A 71 -9.76 -1.12 -3.86
C ALA A 71 -11.24 -1.05 -3.44
N ALA A 72 -11.75 0.16 -3.21
CA ALA A 72 -13.14 0.33 -2.81
C ALA A 72 -14.11 -0.15 -3.88
N ASP A 73 -13.72 -0.02 -5.14
CA ASP A 73 -14.56 -0.45 -6.27
C ASP A 73 -14.31 -1.90 -6.66
N TRP A 74 -13.38 -2.58 -6.01
CA TRP A 74 -13.04 -3.94 -6.39
C TRP A 74 -14.16 -4.91 -6.05
N PRO A 75 -14.60 -5.76 -6.99
CA PRO A 75 -15.69 -6.69 -6.72
C PRO A 75 -15.21 -7.89 -5.92
N VAL A 76 -15.09 -7.72 -4.61
CA VAL A 76 -14.53 -8.74 -3.71
C VAL A 76 -15.16 -10.11 -3.89
N GLY A 77 -16.48 -10.15 -3.93
CA GLY A 77 -17.16 -11.42 -4.03
C GLY A 77 -16.91 -12.14 -5.35
N LEU A 78 -16.68 -11.36 -6.41
CA LEU A 78 -16.41 -11.93 -7.73
C LEU A 78 -14.94 -12.14 -7.97
N GLY A 79 -14.14 -11.16 -7.54
CA GLY A 79 -12.70 -11.21 -7.77
C GLY A 79 -12.03 -12.36 -7.06
N ALA A 80 -12.57 -12.75 -5.94
CA ALA A 80 -11.99 -13.84 -5.17
C ALA A 80 -12.05 -15.15 -5.92
N GLU A 81 -12.89 -15.19 -6.93
CA GLU A 81 -13.08 -16.42 -7.66
C GLU A 81 -12.32 -16.48 -8.94
N ARG A 82 -11.89 -15.63 -9.32
CA ARG A 82 -11.29 -15.64 -10.57
C ARG A 82 -9.99 -15.34 -10.59
N PRO A 83 -10.43 -15.20 -10.75
CA PRO A 83 -9.54 -14.89 -10.91
C PRO A 83 -9.00 -14.62 -11.22
N GLY A 84 -9.15 -14.51 -11.45
CA GLY A 84 -8.67 -14.04 -11.71
C GLY A 84 -8.50 -14.14 -12.09
N GLY A 85 -8.99 -14.51 -12.26
CA GLY A 85 -8.99 -14.49 -12.60
C GLY A 85 -8.99 -14.72 -13.22
N THR A 86 -9.16 -14.98 -13.47
CA THR A 86 -9.17 -15.05 -13.91
C THR A 86 -9.12 -14.91 -14.36
N PRO A 87 -9.14 -15.06 -14.69
CA PRO A 87 -8.99 -14.95 -15.06
C PRO A 87 -8.96 -14.78 -15.32
N ALA A 88 -8.87 -14.88 -15.65
CA ALA A 88 -8.88 -14.58 -15.88
C ALA A 88 -8.93 -14.62 -15.80
#